data_4123a26c15c3a08059d82ebfdc606642
#
_entry.id   4123a26c15c3a08059d82ebfdc606642
#
_cell.length_a   1.000
_cell.length_b   1.000
_cell.length_c   1.000
_cell.angle_alpha   90.00
_cell.angle_beta   90.00
_cell.angle_gamma   90.00
#
_symmetry.space_group_name_H-M   'P 1'
#
loop_
_entity.id
_entity.type
_entity.pdbx_description
1 polymer ?
#
loop_
_entity_poly.entity_id
_entity_poly.type
_entity_poly.pdbx_seq_one_letter_code
_entity_poly.pdbx_strand_id
1 'polypeptide(L)'
;MRLHSISRVFQAIVARSKRANPRASGEFPSPYDDLPAERFWRTGVAKQNPLCIQNLYTPRLELTREHRIACAGSCFAQHISAQLRSRKYQVIDKEPPPPGLTKENALRFGYGAFSARFANIYVTRQLLQLAQEALLNKQRAPDDIVWESKGRYFDALRPSVEPEGFSTVEELLFHRAVHIKKVREMFLEMDVFIFTLGLTECWENTRTGLVYPTCPGTIAGSFDPEKYRFRNLTFSEIYNDFVAFKKLIQAKNPAVKFILTVSPVPLTATATAQHVLAATTFSKSTLRAVAGELYNSFPDIDYFPSYEIITGPQSKGRFYESNLRSI
;
A
#
# COMPACT_ATOMS: atom_id res chain seq x y z
N MET A 1 -38.14 -15.06 -6.33
CA MET A 1 -38.09 -16.52 -6.08
C MET A 1 -36.76 -17.20 -6.42
N ARG A 2 -35.63 -16.51 -6.58
CA ARG A 2 -34.31 -17.11 -6.94
C ARG A 2 -33.22 -17.05 -5.85
N LEU A 3 -33.43 -16.33 -4.77
CA LEU A 3 -32.42 -16.20 -3.68
C LEU A 3 -32.40 -17.39 -2.69
N HIS A 4 -33.51 -18.14 -2.54
CA HIS A 4 -33.56 -19.29 -1.62
C HIS A 4 -32.84 -20.54 -2.15
N SER A 5 -32.64 -20.66 -3.46
CA SER A 5 -31.97 -21.82 -4.08
C SER A 5 -30.46 -21.77 -3.85
N ILE A 6 -29.84 -20.57 -3.93
CA ILE A 6 -28.39 -20.40 -3.77
C ILE A 6 -27.97 -20.66 -2.31
N SER A 7 -28.77 -20.21 -1.34
CA SER A 7 -28.54 -20.47 0.09
C SER A 7 -28.49 -21.97 0.43
N ARG A 8 -29.36 -22.79 -0.16
CA ARG A 8 -29.38 -24.26 0.07
C ARG A 8 -28.17 -24.97 -0.55
N VAL A 9 -27.68 -24.50 -1.70
CA VAL A 9 -26.48 -25.06 -2.33
C VAL A 9 -25.24 -24.73 -1.49
N PHE A 10 -25.12 -23.51 -1.00
CA PHE A 10 -24.03 -23.12 -0.09
C PHE A 10 -24.08 -23.87 1.24
N GLN A 11 -25.28 -24.05 1.84
CA GLN A 11 -25.41 -24.85 3.06
C GLN A 11 -25.05 -26.29 2.83
N ALA A 12 -25.36 -26.87 1.67
CA ALA A 12 -24.97 -28.26 1.31
C ALA A 12 -23.46 -28.39 1.08
N ILE A 13 -22.81 -27.39 0.50
CA ILE A 13 -21.34 -27.35 0.34
C ILE A 13 -20.65 -27.26 1.70
N VAL A 14 -21.11 -26.39 2.59
CA VAL A 14 -20.58 -26.25 3.96
C VAL A 14 -20.82 -27.49 4.80
N ALA A 15 -21.97 -28.17 4.65
CA ALA A 15 -22.28 -29.42 5.36
C ALA A 15 -21.40 -30.59 4.87
N ARG A 16 -21.07 -30.66 3.57
CA ARG A 16 -20.18 -31.68 3.02
C ARG A 16 -18.73 -31.53 3.48
N SER A 17 -18.25 -30.27 3.69
CA SER A 17 -16.87 -30.04 4.16
C SER A 17 -16.62 -30.52 5.61
N LYS A 18 -17.67 -30.79 6.40
CA LYS A 18 -17.54 -31.31 7.77
C LYS A 18 -17.22 -32.80 7.86
N ARG A 19 -17.19 -33.52 6.75
CA ARG A 19 -16.85 -34.94 6.69
C ARG A 19 -15.51 -35.19 5.99
N ALA A 20 -14.45 -34.50 6.40
CA ALA A 20 -13.12 -34.96 6.06
C ALA A 20 -12.74 -36.07 7.05
N ASN A 21 -12.82 -37.32 6.61
CA ASN A 21 -12.25 -38.48 7.30
C ASN A 21 -10.75 -38.16 7.59
N PRO A 22 -10.26 -38.36 8.82
CA PRO A 22 -8.84 -38.44 9.03
C PRO A 22 -8.34 -39.63 8.21
N ARG A 23 -7.54 -39.40 7.17
CA ARG A 23 -6.79 -40.45 6.51
C ARG A 23 -5.97 -41.15 7.59
N ALA A 24 -6.14 -42.44 7.74
CA ALA A 24 -5.20 -43.29 8.45
C ALA A 24 -3.79 -43.02 7.86
N SER A 25 -2.76 -43.01 8.69
CA SER A 25 -1.36 -42.96 8.25
C SER A 25 -1.18 -43.95 7.11
N GLY A 26 -0.99 -43.45 5.90
CA GLY A 26 -1.06 -44.29 4.70
C GLY A 26 0.18 -45.17 4.56
N GLU A 27 0.03 -46.28 3.93
CA GLU A 27 1.08 -47.23 3.55
C GLU A 27 2.09 -46.68 2.54
N PHE A 28 1.90 -45.42 2.10
CA PHE A 28 2.78 -44.79 1.10
C PHE A 28 3.34 -43.49 1.63
N PRO A 29 4.67 -43.25 1.49
CA PRO A 29 5.31 -41.98 1.89
C PRO A 29 4.71 -40.81 1.13
N SER A 30 4.41 -39.74 1.86
CA SER A 30 3.82 -38.48 1.33
C SER A 30 4.79 -37.32 1.49
N PRO A 31 4.86 -36.39 0.54
CA PRO A 31 5.62 -35.14 0.71
C PRO A 31 5.17 -34.27 1.89
N TYR A 32 4.05 -34.63 2.54
CA TYR A 32 3.50 -33.91 3.70
C TYR A 32 3.84 -34.54 5.04
N ASP A 33 4.43 -35.76 5.08
CA ASP A 33 4.60 -36.54 6.32
C ASP A 33 5.53 -35.87 7.33
N ASP A 34 6.65 -35.28 6.88
CA ASP A 34 7.67 -34.66 7.73
C ASP A 34 7.60 -33.13 7.73
N LEU A 35 6.52 -32.53 7.25
CA LEU A 35 6.40 -31.07 7.26
C LEU A 35 6.13 -30.52 8.67
N PRO A 36 6.72 -29.38 9.03
CA PRO A 36 6.52 -28.74 10.31
C PRO A 36 5.07 -28.25 10.48
N ALA A 37 4.64 -28.09 11.74
CA ALA A 37 3.25 -27.83 12.14
C ALA A 37 2.61 -26.62 11.46
N GLU A 38 3.37 -25.58 11.16
CA GLU A 38 2.93 -24.36 10.47
C GLU A 38 2.54 -24.58 9.00
N ARG A 39 2.91 -25.71 8.40
CA ARG A 39 2.52 -26.06 7.02
C ARG A 39 1.10 -26.63 6.93
N PHE A 40 0.46 -26.94 8.05
CA PHE A 40 -0.89 -27.45 8.10
C PHE A 40 -1.85 -26.43 8.71
N TRP A 41 -2.97 -26.17 8.04
CA TRP A 41 -3.97 -25.20 8.52
C TRP A 41 -4.44 -25.46 9.95
N ARG A 42 -4.64 -26.74 10.32
CA ARG A 42 -5.10 -27.12 11.65
C ARG A 42 -4.15 -26.73 12.76
N THR A 43 -2.86 -26.97 12.57
CA THR A 43 -1.83 -26.74 13.60
C THR A 43 -1.18 -25.37 13.46
N GLY A 44 -1.00 -24.89 12.25
CA GLY A 44 -0.37 -23.59 11.96
C GLY A 44 -1.32 -22.40 12.13
N VAL A 45 -2.67 -22.61 12.07
CA VAL A 45 -3.64 -21.52 12.19
C VAL A 45 -4.73 -21.84 13.21
N ALA A 46 -5.53 -22.90 12.99
CA ALA A 46 -6.77 -23.13 13.76
C ALA A 46 -6.54 -23.40 15.25
N LYS A 47 -5.41 -24.02 15.63
CA LYS A 47 -5.02 -24.29 17.01
C LYS A 47 -4.10 -23.23 17.64
N GLN A 48 -3.68 -22.22 16.86
CA GLN A 48 -2.82 -21.15 17.36
C GLN A 48 -3.60 -20.08 18.13
N ASN A 49 -2.88 -19.31 18.97
CA ASN A 49 -3.44 -18.10 19.51
C ASN A 49 -3.64 -17.07 18.38
N PRO A 50 -4.87 -16.60 18.12
CA PRO A 50 -5.16 -15.72 17.01
C PRO A 50 -4.42 -14.38 17.07
N LEU A 51 -3.93 -13.96 18.24
CA LEU A 51 -3.15 -12.73 18.41
C LEU A 51 -1.63 -12.96 18.31
N CYS A 52 -1.18 -14.23 18.27
CA CYS A 52 0.24 -14.57 18.25
C CYS A 52 0.45 -15.88 17.49
N ILE A 53 0.26 -15.85 16.16
CA ILE A 53 0.54 -17.00 15.31
C ILE A 53 2.07 -17.16 15.20
N GLN A 54 2.55 -18.32 15.62
CA GLN A 54 3.98 -18.65 15.57
C GLN A 54 4.44 -18.93 14.14
N ASN A 55 5.67 -18.54 13.81
CA ASN A 55 6.33 -18.84 12.54
C ASN A 55 5.59 -18.35 11.29
N LEU A 56 4.71 -17.33 11.43
CA LEU A 56 3.98 -16.77 10.30
C LEU A 56 4.90 -16.02 9.32
N TYR A 57 5.98 -15.46 9.82
CA TYR A 57 6.93 -14.71 9.03
C TYR A 57 8.37 -15.09 9.38
N THR A 58 9.11 -15.48 8.37
CA THR A 58 10.56 -15.65 8.42
C THR A 58 11.19 -14.60 7.50
N PRO A 59 11.89 -13.61 8.05
CA PRO A 59 12.51 -12.56 7.23
C PRO A 59 13.50 -13.13 6.23
N ARG A 60 13.37 -12.75 4.96
CA ARG A 60 14.42 -12.98 3.95
C ARG A 60 15.53 -11.95 4.07
N LEU A 61 15.16 -10.72 4.44
CA LEU A 61 16.07 -9.61 4.59
C LEU A 61 16.23 -9.26 6.07
N GLU A 62 17.44 -9.26 6.54
CA GLU A 62 17.75 -8.78 7.88
C GLU A 62 17.59 -7.26 7.92
N LEU A 63 16.76 -6.79 8.85
CA LEU A 63 16.54 -5.37 9.11
C LEU A 63 17.23 -4.99 10.42
N THR A 64 18.33 -4.23 10.34
CA THR A 64 19.07 -3.77 11.51
C THR A 64 18.73 -2.30 11.84
N ARG A 65 19.18 -1.82 13.01
CA ARG A 65 18.93 -0.43 13.44
C ARG A 65 19.80 0.57 12.70
N GLU A 66 20.86 0.13 12.07
CA GLU A 66 21.80 0.94 11.28
C GLU A 66 21.26 1.24 9.88
N HIS A 67 20.33 0.41 9.37
CA HIS A 67 19.73 0.64 8.07
C HIS A 67 18.90 1.93 8.05
N ARG A 68 19.14 2.76 7.05
CA ARG A 68 18.33 3.94 6.73
C ARG A 68 17.09 3.49 5.99
N ILE A 69 15.96 3.52 6.68
CA ILE A 69 14.70 2.95 6.20
C ILE A 69 13.83 4.06 5.63
N ALA A 70 13.38 3.93 4.39
CA ALA A 70 12.34 4.77 3.82
C ALA A 70 11.01 4.01 3.80
N CYS A 71 9.93 4.69 4.23
CA CYS A 71 8.58 4.14 4.27
C CYS A 71 7.64 4.97 3.39
N ALA A 72 6.88 4.31 2.51
CA ALA A 72 5.85 4.90 1.68
C ALA A 72 4.67 3.93 1.48
N GLY A 73 3.55 4.46 1.02
CA GLY A 73 2.39 3.64 0.68
C GLY A 73 1.06 4.26 1.09
N SER A 74 0.05 3.43 1.35
CA SER A 74 -1.27 3.84 1.83
C SER A 74 -1.22 4.32 3.28
N CYS A 75 -2.36 4.74 3.82
CA CYS A 75 -2.47 5.18 5.22
C CYS A 75 -1.93 4.15 6.23
N PHE A 76 -2.01 2.86 5.93
CA PHE A 76 -1.45 1.81 6.79
C PHE A 76 0.09 1.89 6.91
N ALA A 77 0.80 2.41 5.93
CA ALA A 77 2.26 2.59 6.00
C ALA A 77 2.70 3.54 7.12
N GLN A 78 1.83 4.44 7.56
CA GLN A 78 2.11 5.35 8.69
C GLN A 78 2.26 4.56 10.00
N HIS A 79 1.45 3.52 10.21
CA HIS A 79 1.57 2.64 11.38
C HIS A 79 2.90 1.88 11.38
N ILE A 80 3.33 1.38 10.22
CA ILE A 80 4.64 0.71 10.10
C ILE A 80 5.76 1.68 10.43
N SER A 81 5.75 2.87 9.83
CA SER A 81 6.73 3.93 10.09
C SER A 81 6.78 4.31 11.58
N ALA A 82 5.62 4.53 12.22
CA ALA A 82 5.53 4.86 13.63
C ALA A 82 6.06 3.73 14.54
N GLN A 83 5.74 2.47 14.22
CA GLN A 83 6.24 1.31 14.98
C GLN A 83 7.75 1.11 14.84
N LEU A 84 8.32 1.36 13.67
CA LEU A 84 9.78 1.30 13.48
C LEU A 84 10.48 2.40 14.30
N ARG A 85 9.99 3.64 14.22
CA ARG A 85 10.53 4.75 15.02
C ARG A 85 10.44 4.50 16.53
N SER A 86 9.32 3.97 17.02
CA SER A 86 9.13 3.65 18.44
C SER A 86 10.13 2.58 18.94
N ARG A 87 10.57 1.69 18.04
CA ARG A 87 11.60 0.67 18.28
C ARG A 87 13.02 1.13 17.98
N LYS A 88 13.22 2.43 17.74
CA LYS A 88 14.53 3.08 17.49
C LYS A 88 15.23 2.62 16.20
N TYR A 89 14.47 2.23 15.18
CA TYR A 89 15.01 2.09 13.83
C TYR A 89 15.20 3.44 13.18
N GLN A 90 16.19 3.57 12.29
CA GLN A 90 16.47 4.81 11.54
C GLN A 90 15.49 4.99 10.38
N VAL A 91 14.28 5.46 10.66
CA VAL A 91 13.33 5.84 9.61
C VAL A 91 13.67 7.24 9.12
N ILE A 92 14.09 7.34 7.86
CA ILE A 92 14.39 8.60 7.18
C ILE A 92 13.17 9.54 7.25
N ASP A 93 13.45 10.81 7.51
CA ASP A 93 12.49 11.92 7.34
C ASP A 93 13.21 13.07 6.65
N LYS A 94 12.93 13.29 5.35
CA LYS A 94 13.58 14.34 4.54
C LYS A 94 12.84 15.66 4.57
N GLU A 95 11.64 15.68 5.12
CA GLU A 95 10.81 16.86 5.28
C GLU A 95 10.25 16.88 6.72
N PRO A 96 11.13 17.08 7.73
CA PRO A 96 10.70 17.16 9.11
C PRO A 96 9.83 18.41 9.35
N PRO A 97 8.95 18.38 10.36
CA PRO A 97 8.13 19.54 10.69
C PRO A 97 8.98 20.74 11.10
N PRO A 98 8.54 21.97 10.80
CA PRO A 98 9.17 23.18 11.32
C PRO A 98 9.23 23.17 12.86
N PRO A 99 10.28 23.76 13.46
CA PRO A 99 10.37 23.92 14.91
C PRO A 99 9.13 24.60 15.49
N GLY A 100 8.62 24.08 16.63
CA GLY A 100 7.47 24.66 17.32
C GLY A 100 6.10 24.16 16.84
N LEU A 101 6.02 23.37 15.77
CA LEU A 101 4.76 22.77 15.33
C LEU A 101 4.37 21.61 16.26
N THR A 102 3.12 21.60 16.77
CA THR A 102 2.63 20.49 17.57
C THR A 102 2.56 19.21 16.75
N LYS A 103 2.65 18.05 17.39
CA LYS A 103 2.57 16.74 16.70
C LYS A 103 1.26 16.59 15.91
N GLU A 104 0.16 17.06 16.46
CA GLU A 104 -1.16 17.01 15.81
C GLU A 104 -1.17 17.86 14.54
N ASN A 105 -0.72 19.11 14.62
CA ASN A 105 -0.62 19.99 13.46
C ASN A 105 0.41 19.45 12.45
N ALA A 106 1.53 18.91 12.91
CA ALA A 106 2.50 18.28 12.00
C ALA A 106 1.86 17.18 11.16
N LEU A 107 1.10 16.27 11.78
CA LEU A 107 0.39 15.20 11.07
C LEU A 107 -0.71 15.75 10.15
N ARG A 108 -1.44 16.80 10.56
CA ARG A 108 -2.45 17.46 9.72
C ARG A 108 -1.84 17.99 8.40
N PHE A 109 -0.62 18.50 8.46
CA PHE A 109 0.14 18.99 7.29
C PHE A 109 1.03 17.90 6.65
N GLY A 110 0.83 16.62 6.98
CA GLY A 110 1.52 15.48 6.38
C GLY A 110 2.98 15.29 6.80
N TYR A 111 3.45 15.99 7.83
CA TYR A 111 4.79 15.79 8.38
C TYR A 111 4.87 14.54 9.25
N GLY A 112 6.01 13.85 9.23
CA GLY A 112 6.30 12.72 10.10
C GLY A 112 5.50 11.44 9.84
N ALA A 113 4.55 11.46 8.89
CA ALA A 113 3.75 10.29 8.53
C ALA A 113 4.58 9.26 7.73
N PHE A 114 5.40 9.74 6.82
CA PHE A 114 6.23 8.96 5.92
C PHE A 114 7.68 9.49 5.92
N SER A 115 8.48 9.02 4.98
CA SER A 115 9.88 9.46 4.85
C SER A 115 10.08 10.76 4.08
N ALA A 116 9.02 11.27 3.48
CA ALA A 116 8.87 12.62 2.91
C ALA A 116 7.37 12.97 2.85
N ARG A 117 7.02 14.23 2.54
CA ARG A 117 5.63 14.72 2.52
C ARG A 117 4.89 14.39 1.21
N PHE A 118 5.00 13.15 0.72
CA PHE A 118 4.31 12.73 -0.51
C PHE A 118 2.85 12.30 -0.29
N ALA A 119 2.33 12.38 0.94
CA ALA A 119 1.03 11.87 1.35
C ALA A 119 0.85 10.37 1.06
N ASN A 120 -0.37 9.91 0.81
CA ASN A 120 -0.61 8.51 0.49
C ASN A 120 -0.22 8.19 -0.96
N ILE A 121 0.53 7.12 -1.13
CA ILE A 121 0.81 6.50 -2.43
C ILE A 121 0.04 5.19 -2.48
N TYR A 122 -1.08 5.18 -3.20
CA TYR A 122 -1.99 4.04 -3.18
C TYR A 122 -1.66 2.97 -4.21
N VAL A 123 -1.13 3.36 -5.38
CA VAL A 123 -0.86 2.46 -6.49
C VAL A 123 0.60 2.52 -6.95
N THR A 124 1.12 1.44 -7.51
CA THR A 124 2.51 1.36 -7.98
C THR A 124 2.81 2.34 -9.12
N ARG A 125 1.82 2.65 -9.97
CA ARG A 125 1.93 3.67 -11.01
C ARG A 125 2.25 5.04 -10.43
N GLN A 126 1.60 5.43 -9.36
CA GLN A 126 1.86 6.68 -8.65
C GLN A 126 3.30 6.70 -8.09
N LEU A 127 3.76 5.60 -7.51
CA LEU A 127 5.13 5.45 -7.00
C LEU A 127 6.17 5.58 -8.12
N LEU A 128 5.96 4.88 -9.23
CA LEU A 128 6.84 4.95 -10.40
C LEU A 128 6.91 6.37 -10.96
N GLN A 129 5.78 7.05 -11.09
CA GLN A 129 5.72 8.42 -11.62
C GLN A 129 6.43 9.42 -10.70
N LEU A 130 6.32 9.26 -9.38
CA LEU A 130 7.07 10.05 -8.40
C LEU A 130 8.58 9.83 -8.54
N ALA A 131 9.03 8.58 -8.70
CA ALA A 131 10.43 8.26 -8.89
C ALA A 131 10.98 8.81 -10.22
N GLN A 132 10.21 8.75 -11.30
CA GLN A 132 10.57 9.34 -12.59
C GLN A 132 10.75 10.87 -12.49
N GLU A 133 9.86 11.54 -11.77
CA GLU A 133 9.97 12.98 -11.54
C GLU A 133 11.22 13.32 -10.71
N ALA A 134 11.45 12.59 -9.63
CA ALA A 134 12.58 12.84 -8.72
C ALA A 134 13.95 12.47 -9.30
N LEU A 135 14.06 11.38 -10.04
CA LEU A 135 15.35 10.83 -10.48
C LEU A 135 15.69 11.13 -11.94
N LEU A 136 14.67 11.30 -12.80
CA LEU A 136 14.84 11.60 -14.22
C LEU A 136 14.50 13.05 -14.57
N ASN A 137 14.13 13.87 -13.58
CA ASN A 137 13.70 15.27 -13.75
C ASN A 137 12.52 15.39 -14.75
N LYS A 138 11.60 14.40 -14.73
CA LYS A 138 10.43 14.42 -15.62
C LYS A 138 9.52 15.57 -15.23
N GLN A 139 9.50 16.63 -16.04
CA GLN A 139 8.67 17.80 -15.80
C GLN A 139 7.19 17.47 -15.93
N ARG A 140 6.37 18.12 -15.12
CA ARG A 140 4.91 18.08 -15.15
C ARG A 140 4.37 19.45 -15.52
N ALA A 141 3.38 19.48 -16.42
CA ALA A 141 2.72 20.73 -16.73
C ALA A 141 1.93 21.23 -15.50
N PRO A 142 1.92 22.54 -15.18
CA PRO A 142 1.13 23.09 -14.09
C PRO A 142 -0.34 22.66 -14.14
N ASP A 143 -0.97 22.67 -15.31
CA ASP A 143 -2.37 22.26 -15.53
C ASP A 143 -2.66 20.81 -15.12
N ASP A 144 -1.66 19.95 -15.06
CA ASP A 144 -1.80 18.55 -14.64
C ASP A 144 -1.61 18.35 -13.14
N ILE A 145 -0.94 19.27 -12.45
CA ILE A 145 -0.54 19.13 -11.04
C ILE A 145 -1.13 20.18 -10.10
N VAL A 146 -1.83 21.18 -10.61
CA VAL A 146 -2.48 22.21 -9.82
C VAL A 146 -3.99 22.01 -9.87
N TRP A 147 -4.59 21.83 -8.70
CA TRP A 147 -6.05 21.89 -8.53
C TRP A 147 -6.44 23.16 -7.78
N GLU A 148 -7.52 23.77 -8.21
CA GLU A 148 -8.09 24.94 -7.53
C GLU A 148 -9.35 24.55 -6.77
N SER A 149 -9.54 25.15 -5.62
CA SER A 149 -10.81 25.13 -4.88
C SER A 149 -10.93 26.40 -4.04
N LYS A 150 -12.03 27.15 -4.20
CA LYS A 150 -12.36 28.35 -3.43
C LYS A 150 -11.23 29.41 -3.40
N GLY A 151 -10.57 29.62 -4.52
CA GLY A 151 -9.47 30.57 -4.66
C GLY A 151 -8.16 30.14 -3.97
N ARG A 152 -8.03 28.84 -3.64
CA ARG A 152 -6.81 28.25 -3.10
C ARG A 152 -6.30 27.16 -4.04
N TYR A 153 -5.01 26.90 -4.03
CA TYR A 153 -4.35 25.98 -4.93
C TYR A 153 -3.80 24.77 -4.21
N PHE A 154 -4.02 23.58 -4.76
CA PHE A 154 -3.64 22.29 -4.16
C PHE A 154 -2.74 21.51 -5.10
N ASP A 155 -1.68 20.89 -4.57
CA ASP A 155 -0.87 19.95 -5.33
C ASP A 155 -1.70 18.69 -5.60
N ALA A 156 -2.09 18.50 -6.86
CA ALA A 156 -2.98 17.42 -7.28
C ALA A 156 -2.43 16.01 -6.97
N LEU A 157 -1.11 15.87 -6.84
CA LEU A 157 -0.46 14.58 -6.56
C LEU A 157 -0.29 14.31 -5.06
N ARG A 158 -0.56 15.30 -4.21
CA ARG A 158 -0.56 15.18 -2.74
C ARG A 158 -1.53 16.21 -2.10
N PRO A 159 -2.82 16.18 -2.46
CA PRO A 159 -3.76 17.28 -2.15
C PRO A 159 -4.06 17.45 -0.66
N SER A 160 -3.68 16.50 0.18
CA SER A 160 -3.91 16.55 1.63
C SER A 160 -2.77 17.14 2.45
N VAL A 161 -1.60 17.45 1.84
CA VAL A 161 -0.44 17.93 2.62
C VAL A 161 -0.55 19.40 3.03
N GLU A 162 -1.36 20.19 2.31
CA GLU A 162 -1.72 21.55 2.69
C GLU A 162 -3.25 21.66 2.73
N PRO A 163 -3.86 21.36 3.90
CA PRO A 163 -5.33 21.27 4.01
C PRO A 163 -6.08 22.56 3.64
N GLU A 164 -5.43 23.71 3.83
CA GLU A 164 -5.95 25.03 3.49
C GLU A 164 -5.60 25.46 2.05
N GLY A 165 -4.80 24.64 1.33
CA GLY A 165 -4.25 24.99 0.03
C GLY A 165 -3.22 26.13 0.08
N PHE A 166 -2.53 26.35 -1.03
CA PHE A 166 -1.58 27.47 -1.21
C PHE A 166 -2.30 28.74 -1.65
N SER A 167 -1.67 29.90 -1.40
CA SER A 167 -2.23 31.21 -1.77
C SER A 167 -2.08 31.49 -3.26
N THR A 168 -1.00 30.99 -3.88
CA THR A 168 -0.71 31.19 -5.31
C THR A 168 -0.20 29.89 -5.94
N VAL A 169 -0.26 29.84 -7.26
CA VAL A 169 0.31 28.73 -8.06
C VAL A 169 1.84 28.68 -7.91
N GLU A 170 2.48 29.84 -7.89
CA GLU A 170 3.94 29.96 -7.76
C GLU A 170 4.40 29.39 -6.42
N GLU A 171 3.71 29.68 -5.32
CA GLU A 171 3.98 29.12 -4.00
C GLU A 171 3.87 27.59 -4.02
N LEU A 172 2.80 27.04 -4.61
CA LEU A 172 2.61 25.59 -4.76
C LEU A 172 3.77 24.97 -5.54
N LEU A 173 4.10 25.54 -6.71
CA LEU A 173 5.16 25.01 -7.57
C LEU A 173 6.53 25.05 -6.89
N PHE A 174 6.82 26.12 -6.13
CA PHE A 174 8.04 26.22 -5.32
C PHE A 174 8.10 25.10 -4.27
N HIS A 175 7.04 24.93 -3.47
CA HIS A 175 6.97 23.87 -2.47
C HIS A 175 7.07 22.48 -3.08
N ARG A 176 6.46 22.27 -4.26
CA ARG A 176 6.59 21.01 -4.99
C ARG A 176 8.02 20.75 -5.44
N ALA A 177 8.71 21.75 -5.99
CA ALA A 177 10.11 21.60 -6.42
C ALA A 177 11.02 21.20 -5.25
N VAL A 178 10.83 21.83 -4.07
CA VAL A 178 11.54 21.46 -2.83
C VAL A 178 11.23 20.01 -2.45
N HIS A 179 9.96 19.63 -2.46
CA HIS A 179 9.52 18.26 -2.16
C HIS A 179 10.18 17.23 -3.08
N ILE A 180 10.15 17.43 -4.39
CA ILE A 180 10.75 16.49 -5.36
C ILE A 180 12.26 16.33 -5.13
N LYS A 181 12.96 17.43 -4.79
CA LYS A 181 14.37 17.36 -4.37
C LYS A 181 14.55 16.47 -3.13
N LYS A 182 13.68 16.61 -2.12
CA LYS A 182 13.72 15.79 -0.89
C LYS A 182 13.39 14.31 -1.13
N VAL A 183 12.46 14.03 -2.02
CA VAL A 183 12.18 12.65 -2.48
C VAL A 183 13.39 12.05 -3.19
N ARG A 184 14.08 12.83 -4.04
CA ARG A 184 15.33 12.39 -4.68
C ARG A 184 16.39 12.04 -3.64
N GLU A 185 16.64 12.92 -2.67
CA GLU A 185 17.60 12.69 -1.58
C GLU A 185 17.26 11.39 -0.83
N MET A 186 15.99 11.17 -0.49
CA MET A 186 15.51 9.95 0.16
C MET A 186 15.84 8.68 -0.65
N PHE A 187 15.52 8.67 -1.95
CA PHE A 187 15.77 7.51 -2.81
C PHE A 187 17.26 7.19 -2.98
N LEU A 188 18.12 8.20 -2.95
CA LEU A 188 19.56 8.00 -3.06
C LEU A 188 20.21 7.50 -1.77
N GLU A 189 19.61 7.78 -0.63
CA GLU A 189 20.22 7.51 0.69
C GLU A 189 19.68 6.25 1.38
N MET A 190 18.47 5.79 1.04
CA MET A 190 17.84 4.67 1.72
C MET A 190 18.58 3.34 1.48
N ASP A 191 18.71 2.54 2.54
CA ASP A 191 19.23 1.17 2.46
C ASP A 191 18.09 0.16 2.27
N VAL A 192 16.93 0.46 2.87
CA VAL A 192 15.71 -0.36 2.75
C VAL A 192 14.50 0.52 2.43
N PHE A 193 13.73 0.11 1.44
CA PHE A 193 12.45 0.74 1.09
C PHE A 193 11.29 -0.16 1.48
N ILE A 194 10.46 0.29 2.42
CA ILE A 194 9.24 -0.41 2.83
C ILE A 194 8.05 0.21 2.11
N PHE A 195 7.36 -0.57 1.28
CA PHE A 195 6.21 -0.09 0.54
C PHE A 195 4.94 -0.87 0.86
N THR A 196 3.91 -0.13 1.29
CA THR A 196 2.58 -0.69 1.55
C THR A 196 1.69 -0.53 0.33
N LEU A 197 1.49 -1.61 -0.42
CA LEU A 197 0.55 -1.69 -1.53
C LEU A 197 -0.88 -1.41 -1.03
N GLY A 198 -1.51 -0.38 -1.56
CA GLY A 198 -2.78 0.14 -1.07
C GLY A 198 -3.99 -0.33 -1.85
N LEU A 199 -4.08 0.09 -3.11
CA LEU A 199 -5.24 -0.07 -3.97
C LEU A 199 -4.82 -0.48 -5.39
N THR A 200 -5.79 -0.98 -6.16
CA THR A 200 -5.68 -1.13 -7.62
C THR A 200 -6.40 0.00 -8.36
N GLU A 201 -7.33 0.68 -7.67
CA GLU A 201 -8.14 1.77 -8.24
C GLU A 201 -7.42 3.11 -8.13
N CYS A 202 -7.48 3.90 -9.21
CA CYS A 202 -6.93 5.24 -9.28
C CYS A 202 -7.66 6.09 -10.35
N TRP A 203 -7.35 7.37 -10.38
CA TRP A 203 -7.81 8.31 -11.40
C TRP A 203 -6.63 8.72 -12.27
N GLU A 204 -6.82 8.75 -13.58
CA GLU A 204 -5.76 8.99 -14.56
C GLU A 204 -6.13 10.14 -15.48
N ASN A 205 -5.19 11.03 -15.78
CA ASN A 205 -5.33 12.01 -16.84
C ASN A 205 -5.33 11.29 -18.20
N THR A 206 -6.37 11.48 -19.00
CA THR A 206 -6.56 10.79 -20.29
C THR A 206 -5.48 11.10 -21.31
N ARG A 207 -4.90 12.30 -21.26
CA ARG A 207 -3.90 12.79 -22.21
C ARG A 207 -2.47 12.38 -21.80
N THR A 208 -2.12 12.49 -20.51
CA THR A 208 -0.74 12.35 -20.02
C THR A 208 -0.46 11.03 -19.33
N GLY A 209 -1.52 10.27 -18.95
CA GLY A 209 -1.40 9.06 -18.15
C GLY A 209 -0.96 9.34 -16.70
N LEU A 210 -0.98 10.61 -16.25
CA LEU A 210 -0.66 10.97 -14.88
C LEU A 210 -1.73 10.44 -13.93
N VAL A 211 -1.30 9.79 -12.83
CA VAL A 211 -2.20 9.17 -11.87
C VAL A 211 -2.30 10.01 -10.60
N TYR A 212 -3.53 10.20 -10.14
CA TYR A 212 -3.87 10.97 -8.95
C TYR A 212 -4.25 10.07 -7.77
N PRO A 213 -3.94 10.45 -6.52
CA PRO A 213 -4.26 9.66 -5.33
C PRO A 213 -5.74 9.64 -4.98
N THR A 214 -6.51 10.63 -5.47
CA THR A 214 -7.95 10.77 -5.24
C THR A 214 -8.65 11.22 -6.52
N CYS A 215 -9.97 11.05 -6.57
CA CYS A 215 -10.76 11.64 -7.64
C CYS A 215 -10.71 13.19 -7.56
N PRO A 216 -10.44 13.87 -8.67
CA PRO A 216 -10.63 15.33 -8.73
C PRO A 216 -12.03 15.72 -8.27
N GLY A 217 -12.13 16.77 -7.45
CA GLY A 217 -13.38 17.21 -6.82
C GLY A 217 -13.65 16.62 -5.43
N THR A 218 -12.88 15.63 -4.95
CA THR A 218 -13.06 15.10 -3.59
C THR A 218 -12.38 15.94 -2.51
N ILE A 219 -11.21 16.48 -2.79
CA ILE A 219 -10.46 17.40 -1.89
C ILE A 219 -10.42 18.78 -2.53
N ALA A 220 -10.00 18.87 -3.77
CA ALA A 220 -9.90 20.08 -4.57
C ALA A 220 -10.04 19.73 -6.05
N GLY A 221 -10.04 20.76 -6.92
CA GLY A 221 -10.27 20.62 -8.35
C GLY A 221 -11.72 20.30 -8.69
N SER A 222 -11.97 19.95 -9.93
CA SER A 222 -13.27 19.49 -10.43
C SER A 222 -13.09 18.28 -11.33
N PHE A 223 -14.05 17.36 -11.28
CA PHE A 223 -14.06 16.21 -12.17
C PHE A 223 -14.54 16.63 -13.57
N ASP A 224 -13.72 16.31 -14.57
CA ASP A 224 -14.02 16.49 -15.98
C ASP A 224 -13.79 15.12 -16.67
N PRO A 225 -14.84 14.49 -17.25
CA PRO A 225 -14.72 13.18 -17.88
C PRO A 225 -13.85 13.17 -19.14
N GLU A 226 -13.65 14.32 -19.80
CA GLU A 226 -12.72 14.43 -20.94
C GLU A 226 -11.26 14.43 -20.48
N LYS A 227 -10.99 14.95 -19.28
CA LYS A 227 -9.65 15.05 -18.71
C LYS A 227 -9.27 13.86 -17.84
N TYR A 228 -10.23 13.29 -17.11
CA TYR A 228 -9.96 12.26 -16.10
C TYR A 228 -10.77 11.00 -16.35
N ARG A 229 -10.11 9.85 -16.20
CA ARG A 229 -10.78 8.55 -16.26
C ARG A 229 -10.44 7.70 -15.05
N PHE A 230 -11.40 6.87 -14.67
CA PHE A 230 -11.19 5.83 -13.68
C PHE A 230 -10.34 4.70 -14.26
N ARG A 231 -9.40 4.19 -13.46
CA ARG A 231 -8.60 3.00 -13.76
C ARG A 231 -8.64 2.03 -12.61
N ASN A 232 -8.79 0.75 -12.94
CA ASN A 232 -8.54 -0.36 -12.02
C ASN A 232 -7.37 -1.16 -12.60
N LEU A 233 -6.18 -0.97 -12.03
CA LEU A 233 -4.94 -1.53 -12.55
C LEU A 233 -4.95 -3.05 -12.43
N THR A 234 -4.53 -3.71 -13.49
CA THR A 234 -4.40 -5.17 -13.58
C THR A 234 -3.16 -5.66 -12.82
N PHE A 235 -3.09 -6.97 -12.55
CA PHE A 235 -1.91 -7.63 -12.01
C PHE A 235 -0.63 -7.25 -12.79
N SER A 236 -0.67 -7.39 -14.12
CA SER A 236 0.49 -7.13 -14.96
C SER A 236 0.93 -5.68 -14.93
N GLU A 237 0.00 -4.73 -14.90
CA GLU A 237 0.33 -3.31 -14.78
C GLU A 237 1.02 -3.01 -13.44
N ILE A 238 0.46 -3.50 -12.33
CA ILE A 238 1.00 -3.27 -10.98
C ILE A 238 2.38 -3.90 -10.84
N TYR A 239 2.55 -5.13 -11.32
CA TYR A 239 3.82 -5.83 -11.33
C TYR A 239 4.88 -5.09 -12.15
N ASN A 240 4.57 -4.73 -13.39
CA ASN A 240 5.48 -4.04 -14.29
C ASN A 240 5.86 -2.65 -13.79
N ASP A 241 4.91 -1.90 -13.23
CA ASP A 241 5.17 -0.59 -12.63
C ASP A 241 6.15 -0.70 -11.46
N PHE A 242 5.98 -1.71 -10.58
CA PHE A 242 6.90 -1.91 -9.46
C PHE A 242 8.29 -2.37 -9.93
N VAL A 243 8.37 -3.26 -10.92
CA VAL A 243 9.65 -3.68 -11.51
C VAL A 243 10.38 -2.51 -12.17
N ALA A 244 9.65 -1.64 -12.88
CA ALA A 244 10.22 -0.43 -13.47
C ALA A 244 10.70 0.55 -12.39
N PHE A 245 9.93 0.75 -11.33
CA PHE A 245 10.34 1.53 -10.17
C PHE A 245 11.63 0.96 -9.54
N LYS A 246 11.65 -0.34 -9.24
CA LYS A 246 12.82 -1.03 -8.67
C LYS A 246 14.08 -0.81 -9.52
N LYS A 247 13.97 -1.04 -10.84
CA LYS A 247 15.09 -0.83 -11.78
C LYS A 247 15.59 0.62 -11.76
N LEU A 248 14.67 1.59 -11.74
CA LEU A 248 15.01 3.00 -11.71
C LEU A 248 15.76 3.38 -10.42
N ILE A 249 15.30 2.90 -9.28
CA ILE A 249 15.97 3.12 -7.99
C ILE A 249 17.35 2.47 -7.99
N GLN A 250 17.45 1.20 -8.36
CA GLN A 250 18.71 0.44 -8.33
C GLN A 250 19.76 0.96 -9.33
N ALA A 251 19.35 1.59 -10.40
CA ALA A 251 20.28 2.30 -11.29
C ALA A 251 21.03 3.46 -10.61
N LYS A 252 20.52 3.97 -9.48
CA LYS A 252 21.10 5.08 -8.71
C LYS A 252 21.55 4.66 -7.31
N ASN A 253 20.95 3.63 -6.75
CA ASN A 253 21.23 3.07 -5.44
C ASN A 253 21.20 1.52 -5.54
N PRO A 254 22.29 0.88 -6.04
CA PRO A 254 22.29 -0.54 -6.38
C PRO A 254 22.07 -1.49 -5.20
N ALA A 255 22.46 -1.07 -3.99
CA ALA A 255 22.40 -1.91 -2.80
C ALA A 255 21.03 -1.93 -2.09
N VAL A 256 20.08 -1.08 -2.52
CA VAL A 256 18.78 -0.96 -1.87
C VAL A 256 18.01 -2.27 -1.89
N LYS A 257 17.38 -2.59 -0.76
CA LYS A 257 16.47 -3.73 -0.59
C LYS A 257 15.04 -3.25 -0.42
N PHE A 258 14.08 -4.14 -0.68
CA PHE A 258 12.66 -3.78 -0.65
C PHE A 258 11.90 -4.72 0.29
N ILE A 259 11.03 -4.17 1.12
CA ILE A 259 10.06 -4.93 1.90
C ILE A 259 8.68 -4.49 1.47
N LEU A 260 7.90 -5.44 0.94
CA LEU A 260 6.53 -5.21 0.53
C LEU A 260 5.56 -5.70 1.59
N THR A 261 4.45 -5.03 1.69
CA THR A 261 3.29 -5.50 2.44
C THR A 261 2.01 -5.02 1.76
N VAL A 262 0.89 -5.66 2.04
CA VAL A 262 -0.42 -5.24 1.52
C VAL A 262 -1.24 -4.62 2.63
N SER A 263 -1.80 -3.45 2.35
CA SER A 263 -2.68 -2.74 3.30
C SER A 263 -3.93 -3.57 3.60
N PRO A 264 -4.23 -3.83 4.87
CA PRO A 264 -5.48 -4.47 5.28
C PRO A 264 -6.69 -3.52 5.23
N VAL A 265 -6.46 -2.21 5.10
CA VAL A 265 -7.54 -1.21 5.06
C VAL A 265 -8.34 -1.37 3.75
N PRO A 266 -9.68 -1.61 3.82
CA PRO A 266 -10.52 -1.74 2.64
C PRO A 266 -10.71 -0.42 1.90
N LEU A 267 -11.26 -0.47 0.68
CA LEU A 267 -11.67 0.70 -0.06
C LEU A 267 -12.75 1.47 0.73
N THR A 268 -12.68 2.78 0.70
CA THR A 268 -13.76 3.65 1.22
C THR A 268 -14.98 3.60 0.32
N ALA A 269 -14.72 3.60 -0.99
CA ALA A 269 -15.70 3.53 -2.06
C ALA A 269 -15.04 2.91 -3.29
N THR A 270 -15.82 2.48 -4.26
CA THR A 270 -15.35 2.04 -5.56
C THR A 270 -16.09 2.79 -6.66
N ALA A 271 -15.41 3.12 -7.73
CA ALA A 271 -16.03 3.65 -8.94
C ALA A 271 -16.40 2.55 -9.96
N THR A 272 -16.24 1.27 -9.59
CA THR A 272 -16.75 0.14 -10.37
C THR A 272 -18.25 -0.05 -10.13
N ALA A 273 -18.92 -0.82 -11.00
CA ALA A 273 -20.31 -1.23 -10.78
C ALA A 273 -20.48 -2.31 -9.69
N GLN A 274 -19.39 -2.74 -9.04
CA GLN A 274 -19.43 -3.80 -8.04
C GLN A 274 -19.76 -3.27 -6.64
N HIS A 275 -20.27 -4.14 -5.78
CA HIS A 275 -20.36 -3.84 -4.36
C HIS A 275 -18.96 -3.63 -3.77
N VAL A 276 -18.77 -2.63 -2.90
CA VAL A 276 -17.46 -2.24 -2.36
C VAL A 276 -16.71 -3.39 -1.67
N LEU A 277 -17.41 -4.33 -1.06
CA LEU A 277 -16.81 -5.53 -0.47
C LEU A 277 -16.17 -6.42 -1.53
N ALA A 278 -16.84 -6.65 -2.67
CA ALA A 278 -16.32 -7.44 -3.78
C ALA A 278 -15.13 -6.73 -4.44
N ALA A 279 -15.23 -5.41 -4.67
CA ALA A 279 -14.15 -4.59 -5.20
C ALA A 279 -12.92 -4.59 -4.27
N THR A 280 -13.14 -4.49 -2.95
CA THR A 280 -12.05 -4.62 -1.96
C THR A 280 -11.38 -5.98 -2.04
N THR A 281 -12.13 -7.07 -2.08
CA THR A 281 -11.58 -8.42 -2.19
C THR A 281 -10.77 -8.59 -3.47
N PHE A 282 -11.27 -8.14 -4.61
CA PHE A 282 -10.54 -8.15 -5.88
C PHE A 282 -9.22 -7.36 -5.76
N SER A 283 -9.29 -6.12 -5.29
CA SER A 283 -8.13 -5.24 -5.15
C SER A 283 -7.05 -5.88 -4.26
N LYS A 284 -7.42 -6.34 -3.06
CA LYS A 284 -6.44 -6.90 -2.12
C LYS A 284 -5.87 -8.24 -2.57
N SER A 285 -6.66 -9.10 -3.20
CA SER A 285 -6.20 -10.36 -3.78
C SER A 285 -5.19 -10.12 -4.90
N THR A 286 -5.47 -9.16 -5.79
CA THR A 286 -4.55 -8.75 -6.87
C THR A 286 -3.22 -8.23 -6.30
N LEU A 287 -3.27 -7.32 -5.33
CA LEU A 287 -2.05 -6.77 -4.70
C LEU A 287 -1.25 -7.85 -3.97
N ARG A 288 -1.94 -8.79 -3.31
CA ARG A 288 -1.27 -9.91 -2.62
C ARG A 288 -0.61 -10.87 -3.61
N ALA A 289 -1.25 -11.16 -4.72
CA ALA A 289 -0.67 -11.98 -5.78
C ALA A 289 0.56 -11.31 -6.39
N VAL A 290 0.49 -10.01 -6.69
CA VAL A 290 1.65 -9.22 -7.18
C VAL A 290 2.79 -9.25 -6.18
N ALA A 291 2.52 -9.00 -4.88
CA ALA A 291 3.56 -9.04 -3.85
C ALA A 291 4.23 -10.41 -3.74
N GLY A 292 3.43 -11.49 -3.88
CA GLY A 292 3.93 -12.86 -3.90
C GLY A 292 4.83 -13.14 -5.10
N GLU A 293 4.43 -12.71 -6.28
CA GLU A 293 5.23 -12.88 -7.50
C GLU A 293 6.53 -12.09 -7.46
N LEU A 294 6.49 -10.84 -6.98
CA LEU A 294 7.69 -10.02 -6.77
C LEU A 294 8.65 -10.66 -5.77
N TYR A 295 8.12 -11.19 -4.65
CA TYR A 295 8.90 -11.93 -3.67
C TYR A 295 9.60 -13.16 -4.27
N ASN A 296 8.90 -13.92 -5.11
CA ASN A 296 9.45 -15.12 -5.75
C ASN A 296 10.48 -14.78 -6.83
N SER A 297 10.25 -13.72 -7.58
CA SER A 297 11.08 -13.32 -8.74
C SER A 297 12.37 -12.59 -8.37
N PHE A 298 12.45 -11.96 -7.18
CA PHE A 298 13.58 -11.11 -6.81
C PHE A 298 14.09 -11.41 -5.39
N PRO A 299 15.38 -11.80 -5.23
CA PRO A 299 15.94 -12.14 -3.92
C PRO A 299 16.12 -10.94 -2.98
N ASP A 300 16.13 -9.72 -3.51
CA ASP A 300 16.24 -8.45 -2.80
C ASP A 300 14.88 -7.84 -2.45
N ILE A 301 13.79 -8.59 -2.66
CA ILE A 301 12.43 -8.25 -2.20
C ILE A 301 12.00 -9.23 -1.12
N ASP A 302 11.55 -8.70 0.01
CA ASP A 302 10.87 -9.45 1.07
C ASP A 302 9.39 -9.06 1.14
N TYR A 303 8.58 -9.93 1.77
CA TYR A 303 7.15 -9.68 1.98
C TYR A 303 6.77 -9.85 3.45
N PHE A 304 6.32 -8.77 4.08
CA PHE A 304 5.81 -8.80 5.46
C PHE A 304 4.28 -9.02 5.45
N PRO A 305 3.77 -10.09 6.12
CA PRO A 305 2.38 -10.53 5.99
C PRO A 305 1.39 -9.74 6.86
N SER A 306 1.40 -8.40 6.82
CA SER A 306 0.47 -7.59 7.62
C SER A 306 -0.99 -7.82 7.22
N TYR A 307 -1.23 -8.08 5.94
CA TYR A 307 -2.55 -8.37 5.42
C TYR A 307 -3.12 -9.66 6.05
N GLU A 308 -2.35 -10.73 6.04
CA GLU A 308 -2.73 -12.01 6.62
C GLU A 308 -2.92 -11.94 8.15
N ILE A 309 -2.08 -11.18 8.84
CA ILE A 309 -2.20 -10.98 10.29
C ILE A 309 -3.54 -10.35 10.63
N ILE A 310 -3.92 -9.29 9.91
CA ILE A 310 -5.06 -8.45 10.27
C ILE A 310 -6.36 -8.99 9.70
N THR A 311 -6.37 -9.45 8.41
CA THR A 311 -7.60 -9.86 7.71
C THR A 311 -7.86 -11.36 7.76
N GLY A 312 -6.88 -12.16 8.16
CA GLY A 312 -7.01 -13.61 8.19
C GLY A 312 -8.18 -14.06 9.11
N PRO A 313 -8.81 -15.21 8.82
CA PRO A 313 -9.98 -15.68 9.56
C PRO A 313 -9.75 -15.90 11.06
N GLN A 314 -8.49 -16.10 11.46
CA GLN A 314 -8.09 -16.22 12.87
C GLN A 314 -8.31 -14.93 13.65
N SER A 315 -8.17 -13.78 13.01
CA SER A 315 -8.32 -12.45 13.65
C SER A 315 -9.77 -12.18 14.06
N LYS A 316 -10.75 -12.76 13.34
CA LYS A 316 -12.20 -12.52 13.56
C LYS A 316 -12.54 -11.04 13.59
N GLY A 317 -11.83 -10.21 12.82
CA GLY A 317 -12.03 -8.76 12.75
C GLY A 317 -11.55 -7.97 13.98
N ARG A 318 -10.83 -8.57 14.93
CA ARG A 318 -10.44 -7.93 16.21
C ARG A 318 -9.48 -6.77 16.07
N PHE A 319 -8.80 -6.66 14.95
CA PHE A 319 -7.87 -5.56 14.68
C PHE A 319 -8.56 -4.33 14.09
N TYR A 320 -9.85 -4.44 13.75
CA TYR A 320 -10.62 -3.33 13.21
C TYR A 320 -11.43 -2.63 14.29
N GLU A 321 -11.57 -1.32 14.18
CA GLU A 321 -12.56 -0.55 14.90
C GLU A 321 -13.99 -0.93 14.47
N SER A 322 -15.00 -0.37 15.14
CA SER A 322 -16.43 -0.66 14.87
C SER A 322 -16.86 -0.40 13.41
N ASN A 323 -16.15 0.48 12.71
CA ASN A 323 -16.39 0.77 11.30
C ASN A 323 -15.85 -0.31 10.33
N LEU A 324 -15.22 -1.37 10.83
CA LEU A 324 -14.59 -2.48 10.09
C LEU A 324 -13.58 -2.01 9.01
N ARG A 325 -12.99 -0.82 9.20
CA ARG A 325 -12.07 -0.21 8.26
C ARG A 325 -10.80 0.34 8.92
N SER A 326 -10.93 1.10 9.99
CA SER A 326 -9.80 1.62 10.78
C SER A 326 -9.18 0.50 11.62
N ILE A 327 -7.86 0.60 11.84
CA ILE A 327 -7.05 -0.44 12.53
C ILE A 327 -6.31 0.23 13.68
#